data_ffbae0d0193ecafbf0d956410a04cfe7
#
_entry.id   ffbae0d0193ecafbf0d956410a04cfe7
#
_cell.length_a   1.000
_cell.length_b   1.000
_cell.length_c   1.000
_cell.angle_alpha   90.00
_cell.angle_beta   90.00
_cell.angle_gamma   90.00
#
_symmetry.space_group_name_H-M   'P 1'
#
loop_
_entity.id
_entity.type
_entity.pdbx_description
1 polymer ?
#
loop_
_entity_poly.entity_id
_entity_poly.type
_entity_poly.pdbx_seq_one_letter_code
_entity_poly.pdbx_strand_id
1 'polypeptide(L)'
;MDKINYYLLFVITITLCVITLGAYVRLSHAGLGCPDWPGCYGYLVGIPDNSLEIIAAESIYEGSKVDIMKAWKEMIHRYLAGFLGIFIFIISFIFYKKSSYNLFKLSFFISLFVIFQAALGMFTVTLKLQPVIVMFHLVGGLIIISLLWLLFLRYNSNSFFEKNSFYSKTKISKKEIKSLSILSYVTLFFLIMQIMLGGWTSTNYAALACVDFPKCNASWWPQMDFYNAFFVELATNLNYEFGRLDSPARVAIHFTHRLWAIFAGLIIIILAFKSYKLLKVPYQKFLSLILVLLLFFQILLGVLNVKMSLPIYIAVLHNGNAALLLICLVTQLYFIYTTKKNI
;
A
#
# COMPACT_ATOMS: atom_id res chain seq x y z
N MET A 1 -26.51 -2.25 -9.81
CA MET A 1 -25.20 -1.65 -10.21
C MET A 1 -25.15 -1.57 -11.72
N ASP A 2 -24.69 -0.47 -12.27
CA ASP A 2 -24.52 -0.30 -13.74
C ASP A 2 -23.14 -0.84 -14.21
N LYS A 3 -22.93 -0.87 -15.54
CA LYS A 3 -21.69 -1.37 -16.15
C LYS A 3 -20.41 -0.66 -15.63
N ILE A 4 -20.52 0.63 -15.31
CA ILE A 4 -19.36 1.40 -14.80
C ILE A 4 -19.00 0.98 -13.39
N ASN A 5 -19.98 0.67 -12.54
CA ASN A 5 -19.70 0.14 -11.20
C ASN A 5 -18.93 -1.17 -11.25
N TYR A 6 -19.33 -2.11 -12.12
CA TYR A 6 -18.59 -3.37 -12.28
C TYR A 6 -17.18 -3.13 -12.81
N TYR A 7 -17.02 -2.18 -13.74
CA TYR A 7 -15.72 -1.83 -14.28
C TYR A 7 -14.79 -1.20 -13.20
N LEU A 8 -15.31 -0.26 -12.41
CA LEU A 8 -14.56 0.34 -11.30
C LEU A 8 -14.13 -0.71 -10.27
N LEU A 9 -15.04 -1.60 -9.87
CA LEU A 9 -14.70 -2.69 -8.93
C LEU A 9 -13.67 -3.64 -9.51
N PHE A 10 -13.77 -4.00 -10.79
CA PHE A 10 -12.78 -4.80 -11.50
C PHE A 10 -11.38 -4.16 -11.44
N VAL A 11 -11.29 -2.85 -11.77
CA VAL A 11 -10.00 -2.13 -11.74
C VAL A 11 -9.45 -2.02 -10.31
N ILE A 12 -10.29 -1.79 -9.30
CA ILE A 12 -9.89 -1.78 -7.90
C ILE A 12 -9.36 -3.15 -7.47
N THR A 13 -10.03 -4.23 -7.88
CA THR A 13 -9.59 -5.61 -7.57
C THR A 13 -8.23 -5.91 -8.21
N ILE A 14 -8.05 -5.57 -9.50
CA ILE A 14 -6.74 -5.71 -10.17
C ILE A 14 -5.68 -4.87 -9.46
N THR A 15 -6.00 -3.65 -9.04
CA THR A 15 -5.06 -2.80 -8.29
C THR A 15 -4.61 -3.48 -7.00
N LEU A 16 -5.52 -4.09 -6.25
CA LEU A 16 -5.18 -4.84 -5.03
C LEU A 16 -4.29 -6.06 -5.36
N CYS A 17 -4.60 -6.79 -6.45
CA CYS A 17 -3.76 -7.89 -6.93
C CYS A 17 -2.36 -7.44 -7.31
N VAL A 18 -2.21 -6.30 -8.01
CA VAL A 18 -0.91 -5.74 -8.38
C VAL A 18 -0.11 -5.33 -7.15
N ILE A 19 -0.75 -4.69 -6.15
CA ILE A 19 -0.09 -4.32 -4.87
C ILE A 19 0.40 -5.56 -4.12
N THR A 20 -0.44 -6.59 -3.99
CA THR A 20 -0.06 -7.83 -3.28
C THR A 20 1.01 -8.62 -4.03
N LEU A 21 0.94 -8.65 -5.37
CA LEU A 21 1.97 -9.26 -6.21
C LEU A 21 3.29 -8.50 -6.12
N GLY A 22 3.28 -7.16 -6.09
CA GLY A 22 4.48 -6.34 -5.88
C GLY A 22 5.14 -6.63 -4.52
N ALA A 23 4.33 -6.80 -3.47
CA ALA A 23 4.82 -7.23 -2.17
C ALA A 23 5.44 -8.64 -2.23
N TYR A 24 4.82 -9.57 -2.97
CA TYR A 24 5.36 -10.92 -3.18
C TYR A 24 6.69 -10.90 -3.93
N VAL A 25 6.80 -10.12 -5.02
CA VAL A 25 8.05 -9.94 -5.79
C VAL A 25 9.16 -9.44 -4.87
N ARG A 26 8.88 -8.42 -4.05
CA ARG A 26 9.84 -7.86 -3.09
C ARG A 26 10.27 -8.87 -2.03
N LEU A 27 9.31 -9.60 -1.44
CA LEU A 27 9.56 -10.55 -0.35
C LEU A 27 10.20 -11.86 -0.81
N SER A 28 10.02 -12.21 -2.09
CA SER A 28 10.69 -13.37 -2.70
C SER A 28 12.07 -13.05 -3.31
N HIS A 29 12.63 -11.88 -2.98
CA HIS A 29 13.93 -11.41 -3.52
C HIS A 29 13.98 -11.43 -5.06
N ALA A 30 12.87 -11.11 -5.71
CA ALA A 30 12.74 -11.10 -7.16
C ALA A 30 12.72 -9.67 -7.76
N GLY A 31 12.92 -8.63 -6.94
CA GLY A 31 12.84 -7.24 -7.40
C GLY A 31 14.03 -6.73 -8.23
N LEU A 32 15.04 -7.57 -8.43
CA LEU A 32 16.13 -7.39 -9.38
C LEU A 32 16.32 -8.66 -10.21
N GLY A 33 15.25 -9.37 -10.52
CA GLY A 33 15.25 -10.52 -11.44
C GLY A 33 15.52 -10.11 -12.89
N CYS A 34 15.29 -8.83 -13.21
CA CYS A 34 15.58 -8.18 -14.49
C CYS A 34 16.51 -6.99 -14.28
N PRO A 35 17.64 -6.88 -15.00
CA PRO A 35 18.60 -5.78 -14.82
C PRO A 35 18.16 -4.47 -15.50
N ASP A 36 17.20 -4.54 -16.43
CA ASP A 36 16.72 -3.45 -17.28
C ASP A 36 15.22 -3.20 -17.15
N TRP A 37 14.75 -2.13 -17.77
CA TRP A 37 13.35 -1.71 -17.81
C TRP A 37 13.06 -0.99 -19.15
N PRO A 38 11.89 -1.18 -19.79
CA PRO A 38 10.68 -1.90 -19.36
C PRO A 38 10.75 -3.42 -19.57
N GLY A 39 11.68 -3.92 -20.34
CA GLY A 39 11.90 -5.33 -20.63
C GLY A 39 12.68 -6.05 -19.53
N CYS A 40 13.22 -7.23 -19.90
CA CYS A 40 14.04 -8.07 -19.04
C CYS A 40 15.16 -8.69 -19.88
N TYR A 41 16.41 -8.37 -19.57
CA TYR A 41 17.58 -8.78 -20.35
C TYR A 41 17.47 -8.43 -21.85
N GLY A 42 16.90 -7.26 -22.18
CA GLY A 42 16.66 -6.79 -23.54
C GLY A 42 15.38 -7.31 -24.20
N TYR A 43 14.68 -8.28 -23.62
CA TYR A 43 13.41 -8.80 -24.14
C TYR A 43 12.25 -7.91 -23.65
N LEU A 44 11.48 -7.34 -24.58
CA LEU A 44 10.27 -6.59 -24.22
C LEU A 44 9.13 -7.49 -23.73
N VAL A 45 9.05 -8.70 -24.30
CA VAL A 45 8.08 -9.74 -23.94
C VAL A 45 8.83 -11.02 -23.68
N GLY A 46 8.56 -11.69 -22.55
CA GLY A 46 9.30 -12.87 -22.13
C GLY A 46 10.60 -12.55 -21.38
N ILE A 47 11.40 -13.56 -21.21
CA ILE A 47 12.71 -13.53 -20.57
C ILE A 47 13.62 -14.54 -21.30
N PRO A 48 14.96 -14.49 -21.18
CA PRO A 48 15.82 -15.56 -21.66
C PRO A 48 15.49 -16.87 -20.94
N ASP A 49 15.12 -17.93 -21.67
CA ASP A 49 14.64 -19.18 -21.08
C ASP A 49 15.39 -20.43 -21.53
N ASN A 50 16.25 -20.30 -22.56
CA ASN A 50 17.11 -21.38 -23.03
C ASN A 50 18.60 -21.05 -22.82
N SER A 51 19.44 -22.06 -22.86
CA SER A 51 20.87 -21.95 -22.54
C SER A 51 21.62 -20.92 -23.38
N LEU A 52 21.30 -20.81 -24.69
CA LEU A 52 21.97 -19.85 -25.59
C LEU A 52 21.56 -18.41 -25.27
N GLU A 53 20.26 -18.16 -25.01
CA GLU A 53 19.76 -16.85 -24.61
C GLU A 53 20.30 -16.43 -23.26
N ILE A 54 20.39 -17.36 -22.29
CA ILE A 54 20.95 -17.08 -20.95
C ILE A 54 22.43 -16.68 -21.10
N ILE A 55 23.23 -17.42 -21.81
CA ILE A 55 24.65 -17.08 -22.01
C ILE A 55 24.79 -15.72 -22.70
N ALA A 56 23.99 -15.45 -23.73
CA ALA A 56 23.99 -14.17 -24.44
C ALA A 56 23.57 -13.02 -23.51
N ALA A 57 22.51 -13.20 -22.72
CA ALA A 57 22.04 -12.22 -21.77
C ALA A 57 23.10 -11.92 -20.68
N GLU A 58 23.71 -12.92 -20.09
CA GLU A 58 24.76 -12.77 -19.08
C GLU A 58 26.03 -12.11 -19.62
N SER A 59 26.33 -12.29 -20.93
CA SER A 59 27.46 -11.60 -21.58
C SER A 59 27.21 -10.11 -21.81
N ILE A 60 25.95 -9.71 -22.04
CA ILE A 60 25.56 -8.29 -22.25
C ILE A 60 25.40 -7.57 -20.91
N TYR A 61 24.78 -8.24 -19.92
CA TYR A 61 24.51 -7.68 -18.61
C TYR A 61 25.51 -8.21 -17.58
N GLU A 62 26.76 -7.78 -17.71
CA GLU A 62 27.86 -8.23 -16.84
C GLU A 62 27.53 -8.10 -15.34
N GLY A 63 27.80 -9.16 -14.59
CA GLY A 63 27.52 -9.24 -13.15
C GLY A 63 26.08 -9.59 -12.77
N SER A 64 25.17 -9.77 -13.75
CA SER A 64 23.81 -10.27 -13.54
C SER A 64 23.71 -11.73 -13.97
N LYS A 65 23.27 -12.60 -13.04
CA LYS A 65 22.94 -14.00 -13.37
C LYS A 65 21.45 -14.13 -13.63
N VAL A 66 21.08 -14.83 -14.70
CA VAL A 66 19.68 -15.06 -15.04
C VAL A 66 19.08 -16.09 -14.09
N ASP A 67 18.16 -15.63 -13.24
CA ASP A 67 17.26 -16.48 -12.45
C ASP A 67 15.87 -16.43 -13.09
N ILE A 68 15.53 -17.46 -13.86
CA ILE A 68 14.27 -17.57 -14.62
C ILE A 68 13.05 -17.33 -13.70
N MET A 69 13.05 -17.91 -12.49
CA MET A 69 11.92 -17.79 -11.58
C MET A 69 11.77 -16.37 -11.02
N LYS A 70 12.87 -15.69 -10.71
CA LYS A 70 12.84 -14.29 -10.26
C LYS A 70 12.43 -13.37 -11.41
N ALA A 71 13.00 -13.55 -12.59
CA ALA A 71 12.68 -12.77 -13.78
C ALA A 71 11.18 -12.86 -14.15
N TRP A 72 10.60 -14.05 -14.17
CA TRP A 72 9.16 -14.21 -14.40
C TRP A 72 8.28 -13.55 -13.33
N LYS A 73 8.61 -13.69 -12.06
CA LYS A 73 7.84 -13.02 -10.99
C LYS A 73 7.81 -11.50 -11.21
N GLU A 74 8.94 -10.91 -11.56
CA GLU A 74 9.04 -9.48 -11.81
C GLU A 74 8.29 -9.08 -13.09
N MET A 75 8.46 -9.80 -14.20
CA MET A 75 7.79 -9.49 -15.46
C MET A 75 6.27 -9.64 -15.39
N ILE A 76 5.75 -10.65 -14.70
CA ILE A 76 4.31 -10.80 -14.50
C ILE A 76 3.75 -9.57 -13.73
N HIS A 77 4.47 -9.09 -12.71
CA HIS A 77 4.09 -7.86 -12.00
C HIS A 77 4.08 -6.64 -12.94
N ARG A 78 5.11 -6.47 -13.78
CA ARG A 78 5.20 -5.37 -14.75
C ARG A 78 4.06 -5.42 -15.78
N TYR A 79 3.75 -6.60 -16.33
CA TYR A 79 2.64 -6.76 -17.28
C TYR A 79 1.28 -6.41 -16.65
N LEU A 80 1.00 -6.93 -15.45
CA LEU A 80 -0.25 -6.62 -14.76
C LEU A 80 -0.35 -5.14 -14.40
N ALA A 81 0.75 -4.49 -14.01
CA ALA A 81 0.80 -3.06 -13.77
C ALA A 81 0.57 -2.24 -15.05
N GLY A 82 1.13 -2.68 -16.18
CA GLY A 82 0.88 -2.07 -17.49
C GLY A 82 -0.58 -2.15 -17.92
N PHE A 83 -1.20 -3.34 -17.83
CA PHE A 83 -2.63 -3.52 -18.09
C PHE A 83 -3.50 -2.68 -17.16
N LEU A 84 -3.17 -2.62 -15.86
CA LEU A 84 -3.86 -1.76 -14.91
C LEU A 84 -3.81 -0.29 -15.34
N GLY A 85 -2.64 0.19 -15.81
CA GLY A 85 -2.50 1.54 -16.34
C GLY A 85 -3.49 1.81 -17.47
N ILE A 86 -3.58 0.91 -18.46
CA ILE A 86 -4.53 1.01 -19.58
C ILE A 86 -5.98 1.08 -19.06
N PHE A 87 -6.37 0.23 -18.13
CA PHE A 87 -7.72 0.24 -17.55
C PHE A 87 -8.04 1.55 -16.82
N ILE A 88 -7.07 2.16 -16.13
CA ILE A 88 -7.24 3.45 -15.47
C ILE A 88 -7.42 4.58 -16.51
N PHE A 89 -6.69 4.57 -17.63
CA PHE A 89 -6.91 5.51 -18.72
C PHE A 89 -8.30 5.39 -19.34
N ILE A 90 -8.80 4.16 -19.51
CA ILE A 90 -10.16 3.92 -19.98
C ILE A 90 -11.20 4.54 -19.04
N ILE A 91 -11.01 4.47 -17.70
CA ILE A 91 -11.89 5.15 -16.74
C ILE A 91 -11.94 6.66 -17.00
N SER A 92 -10.80 7.30 -17.20
CA SER A 92 -10.73 8.73 -17.49
C SER A 92 -11.47 9.07 -18.78
N PHE A 93 -11.31 8.26 -19.82
CA PHE A 93 -12.04 8.43 -21.09
C PHE A 93 -13.56 8.26 -20.95
N ILE A 94 -14.00 7.27 -20.14
CA ILE A 94 -15.42 7.07 -19.85
C ILE A 94 -16.04 8.32 -19.20
N PHE A 95 -15.38 8.89 -18.17
CA PHE A 95 -15.89 10.07 -17.49
C PHE A 95 -15.77 11.35 -18.30
N TYR A 96 -14.80 11.46 -19.19
CA TYR A 96 -14.72 12.52 -20.19
C TYR A 96 -15.95 12.48 -21.12
N LYS A 97 -16.26 11.33 -21.71
CA LYS A 97 -17.45 11.13 -22.59
C LYS A 97 -18.79 11.38 -21.89
N LYS A 98 -18.87 11.08 -20.58
CA LYS A 98 -20.09 11.33 -19.78
C LYS A 98 -20.26 12.78 -19.35
N SER A 99 -19.35 13.69 -19.70
CA SER A 99 -19.36 15.10 -19.31
C SER A 99 -19.44 15.31 -17.77
N SER A 100 -18.97 14.34 -17.01
CA SER A 100 -18.96 14.41 -15.54
C SER A 100 -17.67 15.05 -15.04
N TYR A 101 -17.61 16.38 -15.06
CA TYR A 101 -16.40 17.17 -14.84
C TYR A 101 -15.61 16.77 -13.55
N ASN A 102 -16.30 16.60 -12.42
CA ASN A 102 -15.64 16.29 -11.14
C ASN A 102 -15.05 14.87 -11.11
N LEU A 103 -15.76 13.89 -11.72
CA LEU A 103 -15.28 12.51 -11.81
C LEU A 103 -14.16 12.40 -12.83
N PHE A 104 -14.28 13.14 -13.96
CA PHE A 104 -13.22 13.24 -14.96
C PHE A 104 -11.94 13.82 -14.37
N LYS A 105 -12.00 14.95 -13.64
CA LYS A 105 -10.82 15.54 -13.00
C LYS A 105 -10.10 14.53 -12.08
N LEU A 106 -10.85 13.82 -11.25
CA LEU A 106 -10.28 12.85 -10.33
C LEU A 106 -9.66 11.67 -11.10
N SER A 107 -10.37 11.09 -12.07
CA SER A 107 -9.86 9.97 -12.87
C SER A 107 -8.64 10.36 -13.71
N PHE A 108 -8.63 11.58 -14.28
CA PHE A 108 -7.50 12.10 -15.02
C PHE A 108 -6.25 12.30 -14.10
N PHE A 109 -6.46 12.83 -12.91
CA PHE A 109 -5.40 12.91 -11.90
C PHE A 109 -4.82 11.52 -11.55
N ILE A 110 -5.68 10.51 -11.38
CA ILE A 110 -5.24 9.13 -11.14
C ILE A 110 -4.42 8.61 -12.33
N SER A 111 -4.82 8.90 -13.58
CA SER A 111 -4.06 8.50 -14.78
C SER A 111 -2.66 9.14 -14.82
N LEU A 112 -2.53 10.42 -14.49
CA LEU A 112 -1.23 11.08 -14.38
C LEU A 112 -0.38 10.47 -13.26
N PHE A 113 -1.02 10.16 -12.13
CA PHE A 113 -0.32 9.58 -11.00
C PHE A 113 0.16 8.14 -11.29
N VAL A 114 -0.54 7.37 -12.13
CA VAL A 114 -0.09 6.06 -12.61
C VAL A 114 1.17 6.16 -13.47
N ILE A 115 1.32 7.20 -14.29
CA ILE A 115 2.56 7.43 -15.05
C ILE A 115 3.73 7.67 -14.07
N PHE A 116 3.53 8.52 -13.06
CA PHE A 116 4.53 8.75 -12.02
C PHE A 116 4.86 7.45 -11.26
N GLN A 117 3.86 6.63 -10.96
CA GLN A 117 4.04 5.33 -10.31
C GLN A 117 4.85 4.35 -11.17
N ALA A 118 4.65 4.36 -12.49
CA ALA A 118 5.45 3.56 -13.42
C ALA A 118 6.92 4.01 -13.44
N ALA A 119 7.17 5.33 -13.40
CA ALA A 119 8.52 5.88 -13.27
C ALA A 119 9.18 5.47 -11.93
N LEU A 120 8.45 5.49 -10.80
CA LEU A 120 8.96 4.96 -9.55
C LEU A 120 9.28 3.46 -9.67
N GLY A 121 8.44 2.67 -10.36
CA GLY A 121 8.71 1.25 -10.65
C GLY A 121 9.99 1.06 -11.46
N MET A 122 10.23 1.86 -12.48
CA MET A 122 11.50 1.89 -13.21
C MET A 122 12.68 2.19 -12.28
N PHE A 123 12.57 3.20 -11.41
CA PHE A 123 13.63 3.56 -10.48
C PHE A 123 13.90 2.50 -9.42
N THR A 124 12.94 1.64 -9.06
CA THR A 124 13.23 0.52 -8.15
C THR A 124 14.29 -0.43 -8.73
N VAL A 125 14.32 -0.60 -10.05
CA VAL A 125 15.29 -1.45 -10.77
C VAL A 125 16.58 -0.67 -11.04
N THR A 126 16.49 0.49 -11.71
CA THR A 126 17.66 1.26 -12.15
C THR A 126 18.48 1.81 -10.99
N LEU A 127 17.88 2.06 -9.84
CA LEU A 127 18.55 2.44 -8.58
C LEU A 127 18.73 1.25 -7.62
N LYS A 128 18.69 0.03 -8.15
CA LYS A 128 19.06 -1.21 -7.45
C LYS A 128 18.43 -1.33 -6.05
N LEU A 129 17.07 -1.19 -6.00
CA LEU A 129 16.25 -1.29 -4.79
C LEU A 129 16.56 -0.24 -3.71
N GLN A 130 16.94 0.97 -4.10
CA GLN A 130 17.13 2.06 -3.14
C GLN A 130 15.92 2.17 -2.19
N PRO A 131 16.09 2.10 -0.85
CA PRO A 131 15.00 1.95 0.10
C PRO A 131 13.92 3.02 0.01
N VAL A 132 14.31 4.29 -0.20
CA VAL A 132 13.37 5.42 -0.33
C VAL A 132 12.48 5.27 -1.55
N ILE A 133 13.06 4.90 -2.70
CA ILE A 133 12.32 4.72 -3.95
C ILE A 133 11.32 3.57 -3.83
N VAL A 134 11.73 2.43 -3.29
CA VAL A 134 10.85 1.28 -3.08
C VAL A 134 9.72 1.63 -2.10
N MET A 135 10.02 2.37 -1.02
CA MET A 135 9.01 2.84 -0.07
C MET A 135 8.00 3.79 -0.75
N PHE A 136 8.46 4.77 -1.56
CA PHE A 136 7.55 5.65 -2.28
C PHE A 136 6.74 4.93 -3.35
N HIS A 137 7.31 3.90 -4.00
CA HIS A 137 6.56 3.06 -4.94
C HIS A 137 5.44 2.28 -4.21
N LEU A 138 5.69 1.73 -3.03
CA LEU A 138 4.66 1.10 -2.19
C LEU A 138 3.55 2.10 -1.82
N VAL A 139 3.91 3.26 -1.28
CA VAL A 139 2.96 4.30 -0.87
C VAL A 139 2.15 4.80 -2.06
N GLY A 140 2.79 5.00 -3.22
CA GLY A 140 2.13 5.41 -4.44
C GLY A 140 1.07 4.42 -4.92
N GLY A 141 1.35 3.11 -4.86
CA GLY A 141 0.36 2.07 -5.14
C GLY A 141 -0.86 2.13 -4.21
N LEU A 142 -0.63 2.38 -2.91
CA LEU A 142 -1.69 2.55 -1.91
C LEU A 142 -2.50 3.85 -2.12
N ILE A 143 -1.88 4.91 -2.59
CA ILE A 143 -2.57 6.14 -2.99
C ILE A 143 -3.48 5.87 -4.19
N ILE A 144 -3.01 5.15 -5.22
CA ILE A 144 -3.81 4.81 -6.40
C ILE A 144 -5.08 4.04 -6.00
N ILE A 145 -4.95 2.98 -5.20
CA ILE A 145 -6.13 2.21 -4.78
C ILE A 145 -7.10 3.05 -3.94
N SER A 146 -6.58 3.93 -3.09
CA SER A 146 -7.38 4.84 -2.27
C SER A 146 -8.16 5.86 -3.12
N LEU A 147 -7.53 6.40 -4.16
CA LEU A 147 -8.14 7.35 -5.08
C LEU A 147 -9.17 6.67 -6.00
N LEU A 148 -8.90 5.46 -6.48
CA LEU A 148 -9.86 4.65 -7.25
C LEU A 148 -11.08 4.30 -6.39
N TRP A 149 -10.86 3.95 -5.13
CA TRP A 149 -11.94 3.70 -4.18
C TRP A 149 -12.75 4.97 -3.89
N LEU A 150 -12.09 6.10 -3.70
CA LEU A 150 -12.77 7.40 -3.55
C LEU A 150 -13.58 7.78 -4.81
N LEU A 151 -13.07 7.47 -6.00
CA LEU A 151 -13.78 7.68 -7.27
C LEU A 151 -15.06 6.81 -7.32
N PHE A 152 -14.98 5.54 -6.91
CA PHE A 152 -16.12 4.64 -6.78
C PHE A 152 -17.16 5.16 -5.79
N LEU A 153 -16.74 5.62 -4.61
CA LEU A 153 -17.65 6.21 -3.61
C LEU A 153 -18.34 7.48 -4.13
N ARG A 154 -17.61 8.34 -4.83
CA ARG A 154 -18.16 9.57 -5.42
C ARG A 154 -19.14 9.27 -6.56
N TYR A 155 -18.82 8.29 -7.39
CA TYR A 155 -19.72 7.86 -8.47
C TYR A 155 -21.06 7.34 -7.93
N ASN A 156 -21.02 6.63 -6.83
CA ASN A 156 -22.20 6.06 -6.17
C ASN A 156 -22.83 6.96 -5.10
N SER A 157 -22.39 8.21 -4.95
CA SER A 157 -22.83 9.10 -3.86
C SER A 157 -24.35 9.21 -3.75
N ASN A 158 -25.05 9.44 -4.85
CA ASN A 158 -26.51 9.58 -4.87
C ASN A 158 -27.21 8.30 -4.41
N SER A 159 -26.77 7.13 -4.92
CA SER A 159 -27.34 5.84 -4.55
C SER A 159 -27.13 5.51 -3.06
N PHE A 160 -25.98 5.88 -2.48
CA PHE A 160 -25.71 5.69 -1.07
C PHE A 160 -26.53 6.63 -0.18
N PHE A 161 -26.78 7.89 -0.61
CA PHE A 161 -27.51 8.86 0.17
C PHE A 161 -29.03 8.75 0.03
N GLU A 162 -29.55 8.43 -1.16
CA GLU A 162 -31.00 8.21 -1.37
C GLU A 162 -31.53 7.00 -0.59
N LYS A 163 -30.79 5.89 -0.57
CA LYS A 163 -31.16 4.72 0.25
C LYS A 163 -31.11 4.98 1.77
N ASN A 164 -30.41 6.03 2.20
CA ASN A 164 -30.18 6.38 3.59
C ASN A 164 -30.83 7.73 3.96
N SER A 165 -32.08 7.99 3.55
CA SER A 165 -32.88 9.14 4.06
C SER A 165 -32.96 9.18 5.61
N PHE A 166 -32.40 8.19 6.27
CA PHE A 166 -32.13 8.11 7.70
C PHE A 166 -31.15 9.17 8.23
N TYR A 167 -30.35 9.84 7.37
CA TYR A 167 -29.43 10.93 7.81
C TYR A 167 -30.19 12.12 8.40
N SER A 168 -31.39 12.38 7.97
CA SER A 168 -32.26 13.44 8.44
C SER A 168 -32.69 13.27 9.93
N LYS A 169 -32.48 12.08 10.52
CA LYS A 169 -32.90 11.76 11.90
C LYS A 169 -31.77 11.67 12.93
N THR A 170 -30.50 11.80 12.53
CA THR A 170 -29.38 11.76 13.49
C THR A 170 -29.13 13.17 14.03
N LYS A 171 -29.53 13.44 15.29
CA LYS A 171 -29.20 14.67 16.02
C LYS A 171 -27.73 14.68 16.46
N ILE A 172 -26.79 14.68 15.49
CA ILE A 172 -25.37 14.87 15.77
C ILE A 172 -25.09 16.38 15.78
N SER A 173 -24.43 16.88 16.80
CA SER A 173 -24.06 18.29 16.87
C SER A 173 -22.91 18.64 15.92
N LYS A 174 -22.86 19.87 15.41
CA LYS A 174 -21.74 20.38 14.59
C LYS A 174 -20.38 20.20 15.28
N LYS A 175 -20.34 20.31 16.61
CA LYS A 175 -19.12 20.12 17.42
C LYS A 175 -18.64 18.66 17.39
N GLU A 176 -19.56 17.70 17.55
CA GLU A 176 -19.23 16.27 17.53
C GLU A 176 -18.72 15.81 16.16
N ILE A 177 -19.40 16.19 15.07
CA ILE A 177 -18.95 15.81 13.72
C ILE A 177 -17.61 16.47 13.35
N LYS A 178 -17.36 17.71 13.79
CA LYS A 178 -16.06 18.38 13.63
C LYS A 178 -14.96 17.62 14.38
N SER A 179 -15.20 17.25 15.65
CA SER A 179 -14.25 16.46 16.46
C SER A 179 -13.95 15.11 15.81
N LEU A 180 -14.98 14.41 15.32
CA LEU A 180 -14.84 13.13 14.65
C LEU A 180 -14.05 13.26 13.33
N SER A 181 -14.28 14.33 12.57
CA SER A 181 -13.53 14.63 11.35
C SER A 181 -12.04 14.85 11.63
N ILE A 182 -11.69 15.64 12.66
CA ILE A 182 -10.30 15.87 13.05
C ILE A 182 -9.65 14.54 13.47
N LEU A 183 -10.31 13.76 14.33
CA LEU A 183 -9.80 12.45 14.75
C LEU A 183 -9.54 11.52 13.56
N SER A 184 -10.42 11.54 12.56
CA SER A 184 -10.25 10.71 11.36
C SER A 184 -9.02 11.10 10.53
N TYR A 185 -8.73 12.40 10.39
CA TYR A 185 -7.49 12.85 9.72
C TYR A 185 -6.25 12.51 10.53
N VAL A 186 -6.29 12.65 11.86
CA VAL A 186 -5.20 12.23 12.74
C VAL A 186 -4.96 10.71 12.60
N THR A 187 -6.04 9.92 12.59
CA THR A 187 -5.96 8.47 12.39
C THR A 187 -5.33 8.12 11.03
N LEU A 188 -5.71 8.83 9.96
CA LEU A 188 -5.12 8.65 8.65
C LEU A 188 -3.61 8.95 8.65
N PHE A 189 -3.20 10.03 9.30
CA PHE A 189 -1.78 10.37 9.45
C PHE A 189 -1.01 9.25 10.17
N PHE A 190 -1.50 8.76 11.31
CA PHE A 190 -0.85 7.68 12.06
C PHE A 190 -0.79 6.37 11.25
N LEU A 191 -1.84 6.05 10.49
CA LEU A 191 -1.86 4.86 9.62
C LEU A 191 -0.87 4.99 8.45
N ILE A 192 -0.80 6.15 7.80
CA ILE A 192 0.19 6.39 6.72
C ILE A 192 1.61 6.26 7.26
N MET A 193 1.92 6.87 8.39
CA MET A 193 3.24 6.75 9.02
C MET A 193 3.56 5.29 9.39
N GLN A 194 2.58 4.53 9.90
CA GLN A 194 2.75 3.10 10.17
C GLN A 194 3.07 2.30 8.91
N ILE A 195 2.38 2.60 7.80
CA ILE A 195 2.63 1.96 6.50
C ILE A 195 4.04 2.32 5.99
N MET A 196 4.43 3.58 6.09
CA MET A 196 5.79 4.03 5.70
C MET A 196 6.87 3.34 6.54
N LEU A 197 6.69 3.24 7.86
CA LEU A 197 7.62 2.50 8.72
C LEU A 197 7.65 1.00 8.38
N GLY A 198 6.53 0.40 7.99
CA GLY A 198 6.48 -0.98 7.49
C GLY A 198 7.22 -1.14 6.17
N GLY A 199 7.04 -0.21 5.23
CA GLY A 199 7.81 -0.13 3.99
C GLY A 199 9.31 0.01 4.26
N TRP A 200 9.69 0.91 5.19
CA TRP A 200 11.08 1.13 5.60
C TRP A 200 11.69 -0.12 6.24
N THR A 201 10.91 -0.84 7.07
CA THR A 201 11.31 -2.13 7.66
C THR A 201 11.57 -3.17 6.57
N SER A 202 10.70 -3.27 5.57
CA SER A 202 10.88 -4.21 4.45
C SER A 202 12.07 -3.85 3.57
N THR A 203 12.21 -2.57 3.18
CA THR A 203 13.24 -2.13 2.24
C THR A 203 14.66 -2.19 2.81
N ASN A 204 14.81 -2.06 4.13
CA ASN A 204 16.09 -2.19 4.83
C ASN A 204 16.33 -3.59 5.40
N TYR A 205 15.52 -4.60 5.02
CA TYR A 205 15.66 -5.99 5.50
C TYR A 205 15.66 -6.11 7.05
N ALA A 206 14.89 -5.23 7.70
CA ALA A 206 14.82 -5.14 9.16
C ALA A 206 13.70 -5.99 9.78
N ALA A 207 12.90 -6.71 8.97
CA ALA A 207 11.71 -7.42 9.45
C ALA A 207 11.97 -8.49 10.52
N LEU A 208 13.17 -9.08 10.55
CA LEU A 208 13.60 -10.05 11.56
C LEU A 208 14.73 -9.51 12.46
N ALA A 209 14.97 -8.21 12.49
CA ALA A 209 15.98 -7.62 13.36
C ALA A 209 15.66 -7.78 14.86
N CYS A 210 14.36 -7.86 15.22
CA CYS A 210 13.88 -8.31 16.52
C CYS A 210 13.28 -9.71 16.36
N VAL A 211 13.95 -10.74 16.82
CA VAL A 211 13.56 -12.15 16.61
C VAL A 211 12.47 -12.64 17.55
N ASP A 212 12.17 -11.92 18.62
CA ASP A 212 11.21 -12.26 19.66
C ASP A 212 10.08 -11.22 19.75
N PHE A 213 9.02 -11.57 20.48
CA PHE A 213 7.87 -10.71 20.76
C PHE A 213 7.28 -11.07 22.14
N PRO A 214 6.92 -10.08 22.99
CA PRO A 214 6.87 -8.63 22.75
C PRO A 214 8.22 -7.92 22.85
N LYS A 215 9.23 -8.55 23.48
CA LYS A 215 10.58 -8.00 23.57
C LYS A 215 11.26 -7.94 22.20
N CYS A 216 12.44 -7.34 22.15
CA CYS A 216 13.32 -7.33 20.99
C CYS A 216 14.71 -7.78 21.44
N ASN A 217 15.16 -8.96 20.98
CA ASN A 217 16.43 -9.58 21.33
C ASN A 217 16.58 -9.73 22.87
N ALA A 218 15.55 -10.31 23.49
CA ALA A 218 15.40 -10.54 24.93
C ALA A 218 15.35 -9.27 25.81
N SER A 219 15.41 -8.07 25.23
CA SER A 219 15.37 -6.79 25.93
C SER A 219 14.10 -5.99 25.63
N TRP A 220 13.63 -5.21 26.61
CA TRP A 220 12.59 -4.18 26.36
C TRP A 220 13.15 -2.94 25.68
N TRP A 221 14.45 -2.67 25.85
CA TRP A 221 15.18 -1.58 25.23
C TRP A 221 16.51 -2.10 24.68
N PRO A 222 16.54 -2.68 23.46
CA PRO A 222 17.74 -3.23 22.86
C PRO A 222 18.72 -2.12 22.44
N GLN A 223 19.95 -2.51 22.10
CA GLN A 223 20.89 -1.57 21.49
C GLN A 223 20.37 -1.13 20.10
N MET A 224 20.26 0.17 19.90
CA MET A 224 19.70 0.79 18.70
C MET A 224 20.54 1.95 18.21
N ASP A 225 20.68 2.07 16.87
CA ASP A 225 21.31 3.18 16.20
C ASP A 225 20.25 3.91 15.35
N PHE A 226 19.62 4.94 15.93
CA PHE A 226 18.57 5.72 15.27
C PHE A 226 19.13 6.62 14.17
N TYR A 227 20.39 7.08 14.28
CA TYR A 227 20.97 7.94 13.26
C TYR A 227 21.11 7.19 11.94
N ASN A 228 21.79 6.06 11.90
CA ASN A 228 21.95 5.27 10.70
C ASN A 228 20.62 4.59 10.25
N ALA A 229 19.73 4.28 11.19
CA ALA A 229 18.42 3.69 10.89
C ALA A 229 17.54 4.57 9.96
N PHE A 230 17.61 5.89 10.11
CA PHE A 230 16.78 6.85 9.37
C PHE A 230 17.57 7.83 8.52
N PHE A 231 18.89 7.67 8.46
CA PHE A 231 19.71 8.40 7.51
C PHE A 231 19.46 7.89 6.09
N VAL A 232 19.14 8.81 5.19
CA VAL A 232 18.86 8.51 3.78
C VAL A 232 20.10 8.72 2.96
N GLU A 233 20.77 7.64 2.59
CA GLU A 233 21.85 7.67 1.63
C GLU A 233 21.29 7.72 0.21
N LEU A 234 21.53 8.80 -0.52
CA LEU A 234 21.06 8.99 -1.91
C LEU A 234 22.11 8.58 -2.97
N ALA A 235 22.96 7.62 -2.65
CA ALA A 235 23.96 7.13 -3.58
C ALA A 235 23.32 6.29 -4.71
N THR A 236 23.62 6.62 -5.96
CA THR A 236 22.98 6.00 -7.16
C THR A 236 23.65 4.71 -7.62
N ASN A 237 24.89 4.45 -7.20
CA ASN A 237 25.70 3.33 -7.69
C ASN A 237 25.74 2.11 -6.76
N LEU A 238 25.00 2.16 -5.66
CA LEU A 238 25.01 1.09 -4.64
C LEU A 238 23.89 0.08 -4.90
N ASN A 239 24.20 -1.20 -4.73
CA ASN A 239 23.19 -2.25 -4.67
C ASN A 239 22.64 -2.35 -3.25
N TYR A 240 21.32 -2.19 -3.08
CA TYR A 240 20.62 -2.24 -1.80
C TYR A 240 19.92 -3.61 -1.57
N GLU A 241 20.11 -4.57 -2.49
CA GLU A 241 19.60 -5.92 -2.28
C GLU A 241 20.22 -6.53 -1.02
N PHE A 242 19.42 -7.20 -0.20
CA PHE A 242 19.75 -7.76 1.11
C PHE A 242 20.09 -6.74 2.22
N GLY A 243 19.96 -5.44 1.93
CA GLY A 243 20.17 -4.37 2.92
C GLY A 243 21.63 -4.01 3.14
N ARG A 244 21.86 -2.78 3.60
CA ARG A 244 23.22 -2.25 3.85
C ARG A 244 23.43 -1.80 5.29
N LEU A 245 22.33 -1.72 6.07
CA LEU A 245 22.40 -1.23 7.44
C LEU A 245 22.92 -2.32 8.40
N ASP A 246 23.67 -1.89 9.38
CA ASP A 246 24.13 -2.74 10.48
C ASP A 246 22.99 -3.17 11.40
N SER A 247 23.24 -4.21 12.20
CA SER A 247 22.23 -4.80 13.09
C SER A 247 21.57 -3.79 14.02
N PRO A 248 22.28 -2.88 14.75
CA PRO A 248 21.64 -1.90 15.62
C PRO A 248 20.70 -0.93 14.90
N ALA A 249 21.04 -0.53 13.66
CA ALA A 249 20.18 0.32 12.84
C ALA A 249 18.91 -0.42 12.41
N ARG A 250 19.01 -1.67 11.95
CA ARG A 250 17.85 -2.50 11.62
C ARG A 250 16.96 -2.78 12.82
N VAL A 251 17.55 -2.98 14.01
CA VAL A 251 16.82 -3.11 15.28
C VAL A 251 16.03 -1.84 15.58
N ALA A 252 16.64 -0.65 15.41
CA ALA A 252 15.95 0.64 15.62
C ALA A 252 14.76 0.81 14.70
N ILE A 253 14.87 0.43 13.41
CA ILE A 253 13.77 0.47 12.44
C ILE A 253 12.62 -0.44 12.90
N HIS A 254 12.91 -1.69 13.19
CA HIS A 254 11.89 -2.68 13.57
C HIS A 254 11.21 -2.32 14.89
N PHE A 255 11.99 -1.87 15.87
CA PHE A 255 11.47 -1.42 17.16
C PHE A 255 10.53 -0.21 16.99
N THR A 256 10.93 0.79 16.20
CA THR A 256 10.11 1.97 15.90
C THR A 256 8.80 1.58 15.22
N HIS A 257 8.83 0.67 14.24
CA HIS A 257 7.64 0.17 13.56
C HIS A 257 6.66 -0.50 14.55
N ARG A 258 7.16 -1.32 15.48
CA ARG A 258 6.34 -1.96 16.52
C ARG A 258 5.75 -0.94 17.51
N LEU A 259 6.57 0.02 17.94
CA LEU A 259 6.14 1.05 18.88
C LEU A 259 5.06 1.95 18.25
N TRP A 260 5.26 2.37 16.98
CA TRP A 260 4.28 3.19 16.28
C TRP A 260 2.96 2.43 16.04
N ALA A 261 3.01 1.11 15.87
CA ALA A 261 1.82 0.27 15.70
C ALA A 261 0.89 0.35 16.93
N ILE A 262 1.43 0.51 18.13
CA ILE A 262 0.63 0.69 19.37
C ILE A 262 -0.16 2.01 19.28
N PHE A 263 0.48 3.11 18.94
CA PHE A 263 -0.18 4.41 18.83
C PHE A 263 -1.21 4.43 17.69
N ALA A 264 -0.84 3.92 16.51
CA ALA A 264 -1.75 3.81 15.37
C ALA A 264 -2.97 2.93 15.71
N GLY A 265 -2.75 1.80 16.37
CA GLY A 265 -3.82 0.91 16.80
C GLY A 265 -4.77 1.56 17.80
N LEU A 266 -4.24 2.23 18.82
CA LEU A 266 -5.04 2.94 19.83
C LEU A 266 -5.92 4.04 19.19
N ILE A 267 -5.36 4.84 18.30
CA ILE A 267 -6.10 5.92 17.62
C ILE A 267 -7.19 5.35 16.72
N ILE A 268 -6.92 4.24 16.00
CA ILE A 268 -7.92 3.54 15.17
C ILE A 268 -9.06 3.01 16.03
N ILE A 269 -8.78 2.41 17.19
CA ILE A 269 -9.80 1.92 18.13
C ILE A 269 -10.65 3.08 18.66
N ILE A 270 -10.03 4.19 19.05
CA ILE A 270 -10.75 5.40 19.53
C ILE A 270 -11.66 5.95 18.43
N LEU A 271 -11.19 6.02 17.18
CA LEU A 271 -12.00 6.45 16.04
C LEU A 271 -13.19 5.51 15.82
N ALA A 272 -12.93 4.20 15.77
CA ALA A 272 -13.96 3.19 15.55
C ALA A 272 -15.05 3.27 16.64
N PHE A 273 -14.66 3.37 17.92
CA PHE A 273 -15.58 3.49 19.03
C PHE A 273 -16.42 4.77 18.99
N LYS A 274 -15.79 5.94 18.74
CA LYS A 274 -16.51 7.21 18.61
C LYS A 274 -17.46 7.21 17.42
N SER A 275 -17.01 6.68 16.27
CA SER A 275 -17.84 6.54 15.07
C SER A 275 -19.05 5.64 15.33
N TYR A 276 -18.85 4.48 15.97
CA TYR A 276 -19.92 3.55 16.32
C TYR A 276 -20.98 4.17 17.24
N LYS A 277 -20.55 5.00 18.21
CA LYS A 277 -21.46 5.68 19.15
C LYS A 277 -22.21 6.86 18.52
N LEU A 278 -21.51 7.70 17.76
CA LEU A 278 -22.04 8.96 17.25
C LEU A 278 -22.83 8.77 15.95
N LEU A 279 -22.32 7.92 15.06
CA LEU A 279 -22.92 7.69 13.76
C LEU A 279 -23.95 6.55 13.87
N LYS A 280 -25.22 6.89 14.12
CA LYS A 280 -26.30 5.92 14.39
C LYS A 280 -26.78 5.16 13.15
N VAL A 281 -26.10 5.28 12.02
CA VAL A 281 -26.46 4.64 10.75
C VAL A 281 -25.89 3.22 10.70
N PRO A 282 -26.67 2.17 10.37
CA PRO A 282 -26.25 0.76 10.46
C PRO A 282 -24.95 0.47 9.70
N TYR A 283 -24.80 0.94 8.46
CA TYR A 283 -23.60 0.66 7.68
C TYR A 283 -22.32 1.33 8.25
N GLN A 284 -22.45 2.49 8.93
CA GLN A 284 -21.30 3.15 9.57
C GLN A 284 -20.87 2.42 10.86
N LYS A 285 -21.83 1.85 11.59
CA LYS A 285 -21.52 0.95 12.70
C LYS A 285 -20.81 -0.30 12.21
N PHE A 286 -21.32 -0.90 11.12
CA PHE A 286 -20.69 -2.04 10.48
C PHE A 286 -19.27 -1.72 9.99
N LEU A 287 -19.06 -0.55 9.36
CA LEU A 287 -17.74 -0.09 8.93
C LEU A 287 -16.78 0.08 10.10
N SER A 288 -17.26 0.59 11.25
CA SER A 288 -16.46 0.71 12.47
C SER A 288 -16.03 -0.65 13.02
N LEU A 289 -16.91 -1.66 12.95
CA LEU A 289 -16.57 -3.03 13.34
C LEU A 289 -15.55 -3.67 12.38
N ILE A 290 -15.71 -3.48 11.05
CA ILE A 290 -14.73 -3.93 10.06
C ILE A 290 -13.36 -3.30 10.32
N LEU A 291 -13.31 -2.01 10.66
CA LEU A 291 -12.05 -1.31 10.94
C LEU A 291 -11.30 -1.97 12.11
N VAL A 292 -12.02 -2.34 13.19
CA VAL A 292 -11.44 -3.04 14.34
C VAL A 292 -11.00 -4.47 13.96
N LEU A 293 -11.80 -5.17 13.16
CA LEU A 293 -11.48 -6.52 12.69
C LEU A 293 -10.21 -6.53 11.83
N LEU A 294 -10.12 -5.61 10.87
CA LEU A 294 -8.93 -5.48 10.02
C LEU A 294 -7.69 -5.09 10.84
N LEU A 295 -7.85 -4.22 11.86
CA LEU A 295 -6.77 -3.89 12.79
C LEU A 295 -6.31 -5.12 13.57
N PHE A 296 -7.23 -5.94 14.07
CA PHE A 296 -6.92 -7.19 14.76
C PHE A 296 -6.08 -8.12 13.86
N PHE A 297 -6.53 -8.34 12.63
CA PHE A 297 -5.78 -9.15 11.66
C PHE A 297 -4.42 -8.54 11.32
N GLN A 298 -4.33 -7.20 11.22
CA GLN A 298 -3.06 -6.51 10.96
C GLN A 298 -2.02 -6.78 12.05
N ILE A 299 -2.43 -6.68 13.32
CA ILE A 299 -1.57 -6.97 14.47
C ILE A 299 -1.21 -8.45 14.51
N LEU A 300 -2.19 -9.33 14.33
CA LEU A 300 -1.98 -10.78 14.32
C LEU A 300 -0.94 -11.19 13.25
N LEU A 301 -1.13 -10.74 12.00
CA LEU A 301 -0.20 -11.02 10.90
C LEU A 301 1.19 -10.45 11.18
N GLY A 302 1.28 -9.26 11.81
CA GLY A 302 2.56 -8.67 12.23
C GLY A 302 3.30 -9.51 13.27
N VAL A 303 2.59 -10.02 14.27
CA VAL A 303 3.16 -10.91 15.30
C VAL A 303 3.59 -12.25 14.70
N LEU A 304 2.76 -12.82 13.81
CA LEU A 304 3.06 -14.08 13.13
C LEU A 304 4.29 -13.95 12.22
N ASN A 305 4.48 -12.82 11.54
CA ASN A 305 5.69 -12.58 10.74
C ASN A 305 6.97 -12.75 11.57
N VAL A 306 6.96 -12.28 12.83
CA VAL A 306 8.12 -12.44 13.73
C VAL A 306 8.23 -13.87 14.24
N LYS A 307 7.14 -14.40 14.81
CA LYS A 307 7.15 -15.72 15.48
C LYS A 307 7.43 -16.88 14.54
N MET A 308 7.06 -16.74 13.26
CA MET A 308 7.24 -17.78 12.24
C MET A 308 8.39 -17.48 11.27
N SER A 309 9.30 -16.55 11.61
CA SER A 309 10.48 -16.20 10.79
C SER A 309 10.13 -15.74 9.36
N LEU A 310 9.12 -14.88 9.25
CA LEU A 310 8.70 -14.17 8.02
C LEU A 310 8.22 -15.10 6.88
N PRO A 311 7.19 -15.94 7.08
CA PRO A 311 6.64 -16.71 5.97
C PRO A 311 6.08 -15.77 4.90
N ILE A 312 6.44 -16.02 3.64
CA ILE A 312 6.08 -15.15 2.50
C ILE A 312 4.57 -14.86 2.46
N TYR A 313 3.73 -15.88 2.62
CA TYR A 313 2.28 -15.71 2.55
C TYR A 313 1.75 -14.79 3.66
N ILE A 314 2.25 -14.92 4.89
CA ILE A 314 1.85 -14.07 6.02
C ILE A 314 2.31 -12.63 5.78
N ALA A 315 3.53 -12.44 5.29
CA ALA A 315 4.07 -11.13 4.98
C ALA A 315 3.31 -10.44 3.83
N VAL A 316 2.93 -11.17 2.78
CA VAL A 316 2.07 -10.66 1.69
C VAL A 316 0.67 -10.31 2.20
N LEU A 317 0.06 -11.17 3.03
CA LEU A 317 -1.24 -10.90 3.64
C LEU A 317 -1.20 -9.69 4.57
N HIS A 318 -0.12 -9.48 5.32
CA HIS A 318 0.09 -8.29 6.15
C HIS A 318 0.07 -7.00 5.31
N ASN A 319 0.72 -6.99 4.13
CA ASN A 319 0.68 -5.87 3.19
C ASN A 319 -0.71 -5.68 2.57
N GLY A 320 -1.36 -6.76 2.13
CA GLY A 320 -2.72 -6.72 1.57
C GLY A 320 -3.76 -6.22 2.58
N ASN A 321 -3.68 -6.68 3.83
CA ASN A 321 -4.58 -6.24 4.90
C ASN A 321 -4.35 -4.75 5.25
N ALA A 322 -3.11 -4.25 5.18
CA ALA A 322 -2.83 -2.81 5.35
C ALA A 322 -3.54 -1.96 4.28
N ALA A 323 -3.59 -2.42 3.02
CA ALA A 323 -4.34 -1.78 1.95
C ALA A 323 -5.85 -1.77 2.24
N LEU A 324 -6.41 -2.88 2.71
CA LEU A 324 -7.83 -2.97 3.09
C LEU A 324 -8.16 -2.08 4.29
N LEU A 325 -7.29 -2.02 5.29
CA LEU A 325 -7.43 -1.13 6.45
C LEU A 325 -7.45 0.34 6.02
N LEU A 326 -6.57 0.72 5.09
CA LEU A 326 -6.53 2.06 4.51
C LEU A 326 -7.82 2.38 3.73
N ILE A 327 -8.31 1.48 2.87
CA ILE A 327 -9.57 1.63 2.14
C ILE A 327 -10.75 1.79 3.10
N CYS A 328 -10.80 0.99 4.17
CA CYS A 328 -11.84 1.08 5.20
C CYS A 328 -11.81 2.45 5.88
N LEU A 329 -10.64 2.96 6.23
CA LEU A 329 -10.47 4.30 6.82
C LEU A 329 -10.85 5.42 5.86
N VAL A 330 -10.47 5.32 4.57
CA VAL A 330 -10.87 6.27 3.51
C VAL A 330 -12.40 6.29 3.36
N THR A 331 -13.04 5.12 3.45
CA THR A 331 -14.51 5.01 3.42
C THR A 331 -15.13 5.74 4.63
N GLN A 332 -14.59 5.51 5.83
CA GLN A 332 -15.05 6.18 7.05
C GLN A 332 -14.90 7.70 6.93
N LEU A 333 -13.76 8.19 6.46
CA LEU A 333 -13.49 9.61 6.21
C LEU A 333 -14.48 10.21 5.21
N TYR A 334 -14.75 9.52 4.10
CA TYR A 334 -15.69 9.97 3.09
C TYR A 334 -17.09 10.17 3.65
N PHE A 335 -17.58 9.23 4.44
CA PHE A 335 -18.91 9.34 5.05
C PHE A 335 -18.98 10.39 6.15
N ILE A 336 -17.95 10.57 6.96
CA ILE A 336 -17.88 11.65 7.97
C ILE A 336 -17.88 13.01 7.26
N TYR A 337 -17.10 13.16 6.20
CA TYR A 337 -17.03 14.39 5.42
C TYR A 337 -18.38 14.75 4.77
N THR A 338 -19.07 13.79 4.18
CA THR A 338 -20.38 14.01 3.55
C THR A 338 -21.46 14.31 4.60
N THR A 339 -21.43 13.64 5.75
CA THR A 339 -22.31 13.98 6.89
C THR A 339 -22.09 15.41 7.36
N LYS A 340 -20.83 15.84 7.50
CA LYS A 340 -20.48 17.21 7.90
C LYS A 340 -20.99 18.28 6.92
N LYS A 341 -21.00 17.97 5.61
CA LYS A 341 -21.47 18.89 4.57
C LYS A 341 -22.99 19.08 4.61
N ASN A 342 -23.74 18.10 5.10
CA ASN A 342 -25.20 18.06 5.09
C ASN A 342 -25.82 18.55 6.43
N ILE A 343 -25.02 18.93 7.43
CA ILE A 343 -25.41 19.56 8.70
C ILE A 343 -25.03 21.04 8.68
#